data_9497cde07088fc07d581d3fdb887bf6b
#
_entry.id   9497cde07088fc07d581d3fdb887bf6b
#
_cell.length_a   1.000
_cell.length_b   1.000
_cell.length_c   1.000
_cell.angle_alpha   90.00
_cell.angle_beta   90.00
_cell.angle_gamma   90.00
#
_symmetry.space_group_name_H-M   'P 1'
#
loop_
_entity.id
_entity.type
_entity.pdbx_description
1 polymer ?
#
loop_
_entity_poly.entity_id
_entity_poly.type
_entity_poly.pdbx_seq_one_letter_code
_entity_poly.pdbx_strand_id
1 'polypeptide(L)'
;KGSDFEIITKAQLPHVPLALPVESGNMYAGLHYTTALWGKDNRADYFDEQNDLSQRRLPNDGTIYPYLTIGDFLEDNIIQVPHTLNKSNFFDGNYDGAQNAKKSYLLPLKKKFFEFFTVEELQRSFADGSAMIKMENINDISVKVYLRIPIKGNGGVRFVEYTKIYYGGGNAADPSRNQGAIVEADFTGFVMPNIQFANPKDALYKVCCVSTFKRNYNLSFHKGTNELKTTNACRNKNNEYAYKAVTYSLEGDNFEYLVLKDANENQGVLIPKFSVQQNTEQFKIAIDLGTSNTHVEVMKNGESESHALSYGIKDCPLAKMFQTSSDDIFNDLLEQEGLEEYDFLPFILGEDSMFKFPTRTVLSHAKGIDWNKKIVPYELVNIPFAYNKRVGLDYNDTPKDNIKWGKGLEQRYISVFIDCLMLMLRNKVITNGGDLQQTEITWFYPISMSPKRVNHTPVRDKK
;
A
#
# COMPACT_ATOMS: atom_id res chain seq x y z
N LYS A 1 -2.35 42.16 17.39
CA LYS A 1 -1.53 40.99 17.67
C LYS A 1 -2.21 39.67 17.32
N GLY A 2 -3.51 39.60 17.10
CA GLY A 2 -4.22 38.53 16.43
C GLY A 2 -4.50 38.86 14.94
N SER A 3 -4.31 40.11 14.56
CA SER A 3 -4.57 40.59 13.21
C SER A 3 -3.61 40.08 12.17
N ASP A 4 -2.35 39.90 12.49
CA ASP A 4 -1.33 39.47 11.53
C ASP A 4 -1.54 38.02 11.10
N PHE A 5 -1.97 37.18 12.01
CA PHE A 5 -2.32 35.80 11.72
C PHE A 5 -3.56 35.69 10.80
N GLU A 6 -4.59 36.48 11.07
CA GLU A 6 -5.78 36.52 10.22
C GLU A 6 -5.48 37.08 8.83
N ILE A 7 -4.59 38.03 8.72
CA ILE A 7 -4.18 38.61 7.44
C ILE A 7 -3.47 37.56 6.60
N ILE A 8 -2.61 36.74 7.17
CA ILE A 8 -1.88 35.68 6.46
C ILE A 8 -2.80 34.59 5.95
N THR A 9 -3.72 34.12 6.79
CA THR A 9 -4.68 33.09 6.36
C THR A 9 -5.66 33.62 5.30
N LYS A 10 -5.94 34.92 5.29
CA LYS A 10 -6.80 35.57 4.31
C LYS A 10 -6.08 36.03 3.04
N ALA A 11 -4.78 36.25 3.12
CA ALA A 11 -4.04 36.89 2.03
C ALA A 11 -3.77 35.99 0.83
N GLN A 12 -4.08 34.69 0.88
CA GLN A 12 -3.86 33.73 -0.21
C GLN A 12 -2.48 33.84 -0.86
N LEU A 13 -1.47 34.19 -0.07
CA LEU A 13 -0.12 34.30 -0.55
C LEU A 13 0.41 32.92 -0.93
N PRO A 14 0.90 32.74 -2.16
CA PRO A 14 1.29 31.42 -2.66
C PRO A 14 2.45 30.80 -1.88
N HIS A 15 3.32 31.61 -1.31
CA HIS A 15 4.54 31.15 -0.63
C HIS A 15 4.78 31.90 0.68
N VAL A 16 3.95 31.63 1.68
CA VAL A 16 4.18 32.18 3.03
C VAL A 16 5.29 31.35 3.69
N PRO A 17 6.44 31.93 4.02
CA PRO A 17 7.53 31.19 4.64
C PRO A 17 7.25 30.87 6.10
N LEU A 18 7.64 29.67 6.47
CA LEU A 18 7.66 29.20 7.86
C LEU A 18 9.11 29.18 8.34
N ALA A 19 9.43 30.06 9.29
CA ALA A 19 10.76 30.10 9.86
C ALA A 19 10.95 28.97 10.87
N LEU A 20 12.13 28.37 10.87
CA LEU A 20 12.53 27.36 11.85
C LEU A 20 13.38 28.03 12.95
N PRO A 21 13.17 27.69 14.25
CA PRO A 21 14.01 28.22 15.31
C PRO A 21 15.43 27.67 15.20
N VAL A 22 16.39 28.57 15.08
CA VAL A 22 17.83 28.25 14.89
C VAL A 22 18.46 27.69 16.16
N GLU A 23 17.91 27.99 17.35
CA GLU A 23 18.53 27.70 18.63
C GLU A 23 18.27 26.31 19.21
N SER A 24 17.33 25.56 18.68
CA SER A 24 17.06 24.22 19.18
C SER A 24 17.70 23.20 18.25
N GLY A 25 18.58 22.37 18.74
CA GLY A 25 19.08 21.21 18.02
C GLY A 25 17.98 20.21 17.60
N ASN A 26 16.73 20.57 17.82
CA ASN A 26 15.52 19.88 17.38
C ASN A 26 14.81 20.77 16.37
N MET A 27 14.91 20.44 15.10
CA MET A 27 14.27 21.17 13.99
C MET A 27 12.76 21.37 14.16
N TYR A 28 12.12 20.58 15.03
CA TYR A 28 10.67 20.53 15.21
C TYR A 28 10.15 21.26 16.46
N ALA A 29 11.00 21.95 17.19
CA ALA A 29 10.59 22.59 18.46
C ALA A 29 9.59 23.75 18.31
N GLY A 30 9.11 23.98 17.12
CA GLY A 30 8.01 24.89 16.78
C GLY A 30 8.29 25.63 15.50
N LEU A 31 7.40 25.47 14.53
CA LEU A 31 7.37 26.30 13.34
C LEU A 31 6.79 27.67 13.69
N HIS A 32 7.43 28.72 13.22
CA HIS A 32 6.93 30.07 13.28
C HIS A 32 6.67 30.56 11.86
N TYR A 33 5.59 31.29 11.65
CA TYR A 33 5.41 31.94 10.37
C TYR A 33 5.91 33.40 10.45
N THR A 34 6.27 33.94 9.28
CA THR A 34 6.63 35.33 9.16
C THR A 34 6.09 35.91 7.86
N THR A 35 5.58 37.12 7.95
CA THR A 35 5.20 37.94 6.78
C THR A 35 6.26 38.94 6.44
N ALA A 36 7.31 39.03 7.28
CA ALA A 36 8.27 40.08 7.14
C ALA A 36 8.94 40.01 5.77
N LEU A 37 8.77 41.01 4.98
CA LEU A 37 9.66 41.52 3.96
C LEU A 37 10.38 40.49 3.04
N TRP A 38 9.98 39.22 3.04
CA TRP A 38 10.68 38.10 2.42
C TRP A 38 10.42 37.99 0.92
N GLY A 39 9.70 38.85 0.38
CA GLY A 39 9.50 38.92 -1.05
C GLY A 39 8.41 39.92 -1.37
N LYS A 40 8.78 40.96 -2.04
CA LYS A 40 7.79 41.94 -2.52
C LYS A 40 6.76 41.31 -3.46
N ASP A 41 7.12 40.21 -4.10
CA ASP A 41 6.33 39.59 -5.15
C ASP A 41 5.87 38.16 -4.86
N ASN A 42 6.26 37.56 -3.73
CA ASN A 42 5.89 36.19 -3.33
C ASN A 42 6.03 35.14 -4.44
N ARG A 43 7.05 35.23 -5.26
CA ARG A 43 7.31 34.29 -6.35
C ARG A 43 8.21 33.15 -5.90
N ALA A 44 8.00 31.96 -6.47
CA ALA A 44 8.78 30.77 -6.16
C ALA A 44 10.28 30.93 -6.46
N ASP A 45 10.61 31.69 -7.49
CA ASP A 45 12.00 31.98 -7.92
C ASP A 45 12.80 32.83 -6.93
N TYR A 46 12.15 33.42 -5.94
CA TYR A 46 12.85 34.14 -4.85
C TYR A 46 13.20 33.26 -3.67
N PHE A 47 12.72 32.05 -3.61
CA PHE A 47 12.95 31.14 -2.50
C PHE A 47 13.92 30.02 -2.92
N ASP A 48 14.92 29.79 -2.08
CA ASP A 48 15.92 28.73 -2.29
C ASP A 48 15.38 27.33 -1.95
N GLU A 49 14.20 26.97 -2.50
CA GLU A 49 13.53 25.71 -2.18
C GLU A 49 14.32 24.46 -2.59
N GLN A 50 15.18 24.57 -3.61
CA GLN A 50 16.05 23.49 -4.05
C GLN A 50 17.26 23.26 -3.14
N ASN A 51 17.60 24.21 -2.29
CA ASN A 51 18.70 24.10 -1.38
C ASN A 51 18.29 23.44 -0.07
N ASP A 52 19.23 22.77 0.58
CA ASP A 52 19.04 22.28 1.92
C ASP A 52 18.68 23.41 2.88
N LEU A 53 17.85 23.10 3.88
CA LEU A 53 17.35 24.12 4.83
C LEU A 53 18.46 24.96 5.46
N SER A 54 19.60 24.33 5.77
CA SER A 54 20.76 25.01 6.37
C SER A 54 21.50 25.95 5.42
N GLN A 55 21.19 25.91 4.13
CA GLN A 55 21.86 26.71 3.09
C GLN A 55 20.91 27.73 2.45
N ARG A 56 19.66 27.77 2.85
CA ARG A 56 18.67 28.68 2.27
C ARG A 56 18.97 30.12 2.64
N ARG A 57 18.85 30.98 1.64
CA ARG A 57 19.11 32.40 1.78
C ARG A 57 17.79 33.17 1.75
N LEU A 58 17.69 34.14 2.64
CA LEU A 58 16.57 35.07 2.60
C LEU A 58 16.58 35.90 1.32
N PRO A 59 15.45 36.05 0.65
CA PRO A 59 15.36 36.77 -0.63
C PRO A 59 15.82 38.23 -0.58
N ASN A 60 15.76 38.88 0.59
CA ASN A 60 16.05 40.31 0.71
C ASN A 60 17.51 40.67 0.82
N ASP A 61 18.26 39.94 1.62
CA ASP A 61 19.64 40.31 2.00
C ASP A 61 20.64 39.17 1.84
N GLY A 62 20.17 37.99 1.43
CA GLY A 62 20.99 36.81 1.26
C GLY A 62 21.50 36.17 2.53
N THR A 63 20.99 36.60 3.69
CA THR A 63 21.30 35.97 4.98
C THR A 63 20.85 34.50 4.97
N ILE A 64 21.71 33.60 5.44
CA ILE A 64 21.34 32.19 5.59
C ILE A 64 20.41 32.05 6.78
N TYR A 65 19.21 31.55 6.51
CA TYR A 65 18.19 31.28 7.51
C TYR A 65 17.30 30.13 7.08
N PRO A 66 17.06 29.12 7.93
CA PRO A 66 16.21 27.99 7.57
C PRO A 66 14.73 28.40 7.53
N TYR A 67 14.11 28.16 6.40
CA TYR A 67 12.68 28.39 6.19
C TYR A 67 12.06 27.36 5.26
N LEU A 68 10.74 27.20 5.39
CA LEU A 68 9.91 26.32 4.58
C LEU A 68 8.83 27.11 3.86
N THR A 69 8.43 26.62 2.71
CA THR A 69 7.32 27.17 1.93
C THR A 69 6.33 26.07 1.55
N ILE A 70 5.25 26.41 0.88
CA ILE A 70 4.29 25.43 0.35
C ILE A 70 4.97 24.45 -0.63
N GLY A 71 5.95 24.91 -1.39
CA GLY A 71 6.70 24.10 -2.34
C GLY A 71 7.54 22.99 -1.68
N ASP A 72 7.83 23.09 -0.39
CA ASP A 72 8.48 22.03 0.37
C ASP A 72 7.54 20.87 0.69
N PHE A 73 6.24 21.11 0.77
CA PHE A 73 5.26 20.15 1.23
C PHE A 73 4.40 19.56 0.13
N LEU A 74 4.07 20.35 -0.90
CA LEU A 74 3.18 19.94 -1.97
C LEU A 74 3.92 19.78 -3.30
N GLU A 75 3.60 18.68 -3.98
CA GLU A 75 4.06 18.42 -5.35
C GLU A 75 3.48 19.45 -6.33
N ASP A 76 4.17 19.65 -7.46
CA ASP A 76 3.67 20.50 -8.54
C ASP A 76 2.59 19.81 -9.36
N ASN A 77 2.53 18.50 -9.33
CA ASN A 77 1.51 17.71 -9.97
C ASN A 77 0.72 16.90 -8.96
N ILE A 78 -0.57 16.68 -9.23
CA ILE A 78 -1.42 15.77 -8.49
C ILE A 78 -1.84 14.62 -9.39
N ILE A 79 -1.71 13.39 -8.90
CA ILE A 79 -2.09 12.20 -9.65
C ILE A 79 -3.56 11.92 -9.45
N GLN A 80 -4.32 11.89 -10.56
CA GLN A 80 -5.72 11.50 -10.60
C GLN A 80 -5.84 10.03 -10.99
N VAL A 81 -6.56 9.24 -10.20
CA VAL A 81 -6.90 7.86 -10.51
C VAL A 81 -8.31 7.75 -11.07
N PRO A 82 -8.57 6.80 -12.01
CA PRO A 82 -9.84 6.73 -12.74
C PRO A 82 -10.95 6.01 -11.95
N HIS A 83 -10.83 5.92 -10.65
CA HIS A 83 -11.82 5.27 -9.78
C HIS A 83 -11.96 6.02 -8.46
N THR A 84 -13.06 5.79 -7.77
CA THR A 84 -13.25 6.31 -6.42
C THR A 84 -12.37 5.52 -5.44
N LEU A 85 -11.52 6.23 -4.70
CA LEU A 85 -10.67 5.62 -3.69
C LEU A 85 -11.53 5.03 -2.55
N ASN A 86 -11.21 3.80 -2.15
CA ASN A 86 -11.90 3.16 -1.04
C ASN A 86 -11.48 3.78 0.30
N LYS A 87 -12.30 4.66 0.81
CA LYS A 87 -12.08 5.42 2.05
C LYS A 87 -12.00 4.54 3.30
N SER A 88 -12.51 3.31 3.25
CA SER A 88 -12.39 2.34 4.35
C SER A 88 -10.98 1.75 4.43
N ASN A 89 -10.30 1.65 3.30
CA ASN A 89 -8.99 1.03 3.18
C ASN A 89 -7.84 2.03 3.09
N PHE A 90 -8.12 3.24 2.59
CA PHE A 90 -7.10 4.26 2.37
C PHE A 90 -7.56 5.63 2.85
N PHE A 91 -6.61 6.44 3.29
CA PHE A 91 -6.87 7.83 3.60
C PHE A 91 -6.92 8.64 2.30
N ASP A 92 -8.03 9.31 2.08
CA ASP A 92 -8.32 10.05 0.84
C ASP A 92 -8.01 11.54 0.91
N GLY A 93 -7.33 12.00 1.98
CA GLY A 93 -7.05 13.42 2.18
C GLY A 93 -8.28 14.26 2.47
N ASN A 94 -9.32 13.66 3.04
CA ASN A 94 -10.62 14.31 3.29
C ASN A 94 -11.20 14.93 1.99
N TYR A 95 -11.13 14.15 0.91
CA TYR A 95 -11.58 14.58 -0.40
C TYR A 95 -13.10 14.77 -0.45
N ASP A 96 -13.49 15.98 -0.84
CA ASP A 96 -14.86 16.39 -1.10
C ASP A 96 -15.06 16.48 -2.63
N GLY A 97 -15.47 15.36 -3.20
CA GLY A 97 -15.72 15.22 -4.63
C GLY A 97 -17.15 15.59 -4.99
N ALA A 98 -17.39 15.94 -6.26
CA ALA A 98 -18.74 16.06 -6.79
C ALA A 98 -19.50 14.72 -6.59
N GLN A 99 -20.81 14.79 -6.35
CA GLN A 99 -21.66 13.64 -6.01
C GLN A 99 -21.59 12.43 -6.98
N ASN A 100 -21.07 12.64 -8.19
CA ASN A 100 -20.92 11.62 -9.23
C ASN A 100 -19.46 11.47 -9.71
N ALA A 101 -18.48 11.96 -8.94
CA ALA A 101 -17.09 11.85 -9.35
C ALA A 101 -16.63 10.40 -9.28
N LYS A 102 -16.42 9.77 -10.43
CA LYS A 102 -15.79 8.44 -10.57
C LYS A 102 -14.26 8.51 -10.48
N LYS A 103 -13.72 9.57 -9.90
CA LYS A 103 -12.29 9.88 -9.87
C LYS A 103 -11.88 10.26 -8.47
N SER A 104 -10.63 9.95 -8.13
CA SER A 104 -9.99 10.36 -6.88
C SER A 104 -8.57 10.85 -7.16
N TYR A 105 -7.94 11.40 -6.15
CA TYR A 105 -6.59 11.92 -6.25
C TYR A 105 -5.70 11.27 -5.18
N LEU A 106 -4.45 11.00 -5.54
CA LEU A 106 -3.43 10.67 -4.56
C LEU A 106 -3.02 11.94 -3.83
N LEU A 107 -2.53 11.80 -2.59
CA LEU A 107 -2.10 12.95 -1.82
C LEU A 107 -0.84 13.55 -2.46
N PRO A 108 -0.84 14.84 -2.83
CA PRO A 108 0.30 15.48 -3.49
C PRO A 108 1.35 15.94 -2.45
N LEU A 109 1.72 15.05 -1.53
CA LEU A 109 2.67 15.36 -0.47
C LEU A 109 4.08 14.97 -0.87
N LYS A 110 5.02 15.88 -0.71
CA LYS A 110 6.44 15.59 -0.83
C LYS A 110 6.94 14.79 0.36
N LYS A 111 7.97 13.97 0.14
CA LYS A 111 8.66 13.22 1.21
C LYS A 111 9.08 14.14 2.36
N LYS A 112 9.47 15.37 2.06
CA LYS A 112 9.87 16.39 3.03
C LYS A 112 8.78 16.71 4.06
N PHE A 113 7.50 16.57 3.71
CA PHE A 113 6.40 16.69 4.67
C PHE A 113 6.58 15.73 5.85
N PHE A 114 6.99 14.51 5.59
CA PHE A 114 7.17 13.47 6.60
C PHE A 114 8.46 13.61 7.43
N GLU A 115 9.32 14.58 7.11
CA GLU A 115 10.41 14.98 8.00
C GLU A 115 9.90 15.79 9.20
N PHE A 116 8.74 16.41 9.07
CA PHE A 116 8.15 17.29 10.07
C PHE A 116 6.90 16.70 10.73
N PHE A 117 6.14 15.89 10.01
CA PHE A 117 4.85 15.39 10.48
C PHE A 117 4.70 13.90 10.22
N THR A 118 4.06 13.23 11.16
CA THR A 118 3.73 11.80 10.99
C THR A 118 2.44 11.60 10.20
N VAL A 119 2.22 10.38 9.73
CA VAL A 119 0.96 9.98 9.10
C VAL A 119 -0.22 10.15 10.06
N GLU A 120 0.00 9.88 11.35
CA GLU A 120 -1.03 10.04 12.38
C GLU A 120 -1.43 11.50 12.58
N GLU A 121 -0.45 12.42 12.61
CA GLU A 121 -0.70 13.85 12.68
C GLU A 121 -1.46 14.36 11.46
N LEU A 122 -1.09 13.91 10.26
CA LEU A 122 -1.78 14.27 9.01
C LEU A 122 -3.28 13.91 9.04
N GLN A 123 -3.64 12.82 9.69
CA GLN A 123 -5.02 12.33 9.76
C GLN A 123 -5.84 12.98 10.89
N ARG A 124 -5.20 13.70 11.79
CA ARG A 124 -5.89 14.38 12.90
C ARG A 124 -6.58 15.66 12.43
N SER A 125 -7.62 16.04 13.18
CA SER A 125 -8.26 17.34 13.05
C SER A 125 -7.76 18.29 14.15
N PHE A 126 -7.72 19.57 13.84
CA PHE A 126 -7.48 20.64 14.81
C PHE A 126 -8.65 20.83 15.76
N ALA A 127 -8.46 21.62 16.81
CA ALA A 127 -9.50 21.88 17.83
C ALA A 127 -10.77 22.53 17.26
N ASP A 128 -10.67 23.23 16.15
CA ASP A 128 -11.80 23.84 15.44
C ASP A 128 -12.51 22.85 14.48
N GLY A 129 -12.08 21.59 14.46
CA GLY A 129 -12.62 20.55 13.59
C GLY A 129 -12.04 20.53 12.18
N SER A 130 -11.17 21.49 11.83
CA SER A 130 -10.54 21.49 10.51
C SER A 130 -9.49 20.38 10.39
N ALA A 131 -9.43 19.72 9.22
CA ALA A 131 -8.44 18.69 8.95
C ALA A 131 -7.11 19.32 8.50
N MET A 132 -5.99 18.62 8.79
CA MET A 132 -4.66 19.08 8.36
C MET A 132 -4.54 19.13 6.83
N ILE A 133 -5.09 18.15 6.13
CA ILE A 133 -5.23 18.18 4.67
C ILE A 133 -6.69 18.02 4.27
N LYS A 134 -7.14 18.82 3.29
CA LYS A 134 -8.43 18.67 2.63
C LYS A 134 -8.24 18.87 1.13
N MET A 135 -8.93 18.06 0.35
CA MET A 135 -9.00 18.23 -1.11
C MET A 135 -10.45 18.49 -1.52
N GLU A 136 -10.67 19.39 -2.46
CA GLU A 136 -12.01 19.82 -2.86
C GLU A 136 -12.07 20.04 -4.36
N ASN A 137 -13.03 19.43 -5.05
CA ASN A 137 -13.30 19.76 -6.44
C ASN A 137 -13.85 21.18 -6.54
N ILE A 138 -13.20 22.02 -7.36
CA ILE A 138 -13.73 23.33 -7.72
C ILE A 138 -14.69 23.15 -8.90
N ASN A 139 -14.29 22.33 -9.86
CA ASN A 139 -15.07 21.98 -11.05
C ASN A 139 -14.55 20.65 -11.64
N ASP A 140 -15.06 20.24 -12.79
CA ASP A 140 -14.73 18.94 -13.42
C ASP A 140 -13.25 18.77 -13.79
N ILE A 141 -12.51 19.85 -13.90
CA ILE A 141 -11.11 19.87 -14.35
C ILE A 141 -10.15 20.50 -13.35
N SER A 142 -10.58 20.82 -12.13
CA SER A 142 -9.69 21.39 -11.15
C SER A 142 -10.01 20.95 -9.73
N VAL A 143 -8.96 20.74 -8.95
CA VAL A 143 -9.02 20.38 -7.54
C VAL A 143 -8.16 21.33 -6.71
N LYS A 144 -8.71 21.76 -5.58
CA LYS A 144 -8.01 22.61 -4.61
C LYS A 144 -7.59 21.75 -3.42
N VAL A 145 -6.34 21.90 -3.05
CA VAL A 145 -5.76 21.26 -1.87
C VAL A 145 -5.52 22.33 -0.82
N TYR A 146 -6.00 22.07 0.38
CA TYR A 146 -5.74 22.83 1.57
C TYR A 146 -4.78 22.03 2.45
N LEU A 147 -3.69 22.67 2.85
CA LEU A 147 -2.72 22.06 3.78
C LEU A 147 -2.52 23.02 4.95
N ARG A 148 -2.85 22.57 6.15
CA ARG A 148 -2.76 23.35 7.38
C ARG A 148 -1.56 22.89 8.19
N ILE A 149 -0.57 23.74 8.28
CA ILE A 149 0.66 23.45 9.01
C ILE A 149 0.55 24.03 10.41
N PRO A 150 0.64 23.19 11.47
CA PRO A 150 0.58 23.67 12.85
C PRO A 150 1.80 24.55 13.15
N ILE A 151 1.56 25.66 13.82
CA ILE A 151 2.58 26.61 14.22
C ILE A 151 2.48 26.93 15.72
N LYS A 152 3.61 27.26 16.34
CA LYS A 152 3.66 27.71 17.72
C LYS A 152 3.07 29.11 17.81
N GLY A 153 2.09 29.29 18.69
CA GLY A 153 1.45 30.58 18.93
C GLY A 153 1.21 30.83 20.42
N ASN A 154 1.06 32.10 20.80
CA ASN A 154 0.65 32.46 22.14
C ASN A 154 -0.84 32.11 22.33
N GLY A 155 -1.12 31.08 23.12
CA GLY A 155 -2.49 30.66 23.45
C GLY A 155 -3.01 29.41 22.77
N GLY A 156 -2.13 28.53 22.31
CA GLY A 156 -2.48 27.20 21.78
C GLY A 156 -1.90 26.92 20.40
N VAL A 157 -2.20 25.72 19.89
CA VAL A 157 -1.80 25.33 18.54
C VAL A 157 -2.65 26.07 17.54
N ARG A 158 -2.00 26.78 16.66
CA ARG A 158 -2.59 27.45 15.49
C ARG A 158 -1.99 26.83 14.24
N PHE A 159 -2.52 27.18 13.09
CA PHE A 159 -1.98 26.71 11.82
C PHE A 159 -1.90 27.85 10.79
N VAL A 160 -1.00 27.69 9.87
CA VAL A 160 -0.98 28.41 8.58
C VAL A 160 -1.66 27.53 7.55
N GLU A 161 -2.63 28.07 6.84
CA GLU A 161 -3.29 27.37 5.75
C GLU A 161 -2.63 27.72 4.41
N TYR A 162 -2.06 26.72 3.77
CA TYR A 162 -1.65 26.78 2.38
C TYR A 162 -2.76 26.26 1.48
N THR A 163 -2.90 26.88 0.32
CA THR A 163 -3.81 26.40 -0.72
C THR A 163 -3.09 26.30 -2.04
N LYS A 164 -3.29 25.20 -2.78
CA LYS A 164 -2.78 25.03 -4.14
C LYS A 164 -3.89 24.49 -5.02
N ILE A 165 -4.04 25.04 -6.21
CA ILE A 165 -5.04 24.60 -7.19
C ILE A 165 -4.32 23.86 -8.30
N TYR A 166 -4.81 22.65 -8.59
CA TYR A 166 -4.32 21.82 -9.66
C TYR A 166 -5.33 21.82 -10.81
N TYR A 167 -4.85 22.05 -12.02
CA TYR A 167 -5.67 22.16 -13.22
C TYR A 167 -5.42 20.99 -14.16
N GLY A 168 -6.50 20.42 -14.69
CA GLY A 168 -6.48 19.39 -15.73
C GLY A 168 -6.52 20.00 -17.14
N GLY A 169 -6.83 19.15 -18.13
CA GLY A 169 -6.96 19.59 -19.52
C GLY A 169 -5.64 19.92 -20.21
N GLY A 170 -4.52 19.30 -19.77
CA GLY A 170 -3.21 19.50 -20.38
C GLY A 170 -2.48 20.78 -19.94
N ASN A 171 -2.98 21.45 -18.90
CA ASN A 171 -2.26 22.58 -18.31
C ASN A 171 -0.96 22.09 -17.64
N ALA A 172 0.12 22.83 -17.87
CA ALA A 172 1.36 22.60 -17.13
C ALA A 172 1.29 23.28 -15.75
N ALA A 173 2.03 22.74 -14.81
CA ALA A 173 2.21 23.38 -13.51
C ALA A 173 2.94 24.73 -13.66
N ASP A 174 2.51 25.71 -12.89
CA ASP A 174 3.15 27.03 -12.79
C ASP A 174 3.42 27.34 -11.31
N PRO A 175 4.58 26.90 -10.79
CA PRO A 175 4.96 27.16 -9.40
C PRO A 175 4.97 28.66 -9.04
N SER A 176 5.29 29.52 -9.99
CA SER A 176 5.35 30.97 -9.76
C SER A 176 3.99 31.57 -9.40
N ARG A 177 2.91 30.92 -9.85
CA ARG A 177 1.53 31.26 -9.52
C ARG A 177 0.89 30.36 -8.48
N ASN A 178 1.67 29.45 -7.91
CA ASN A 178 1.17 28.39 -7.02
C ASN A 178 0.08 27.54 -7.67
N GLN A 179 0.24 27.24 -8.95
CA GLN A 179 -0.67 26.42 -9.74
C GLN A 179 -0.02 25.08 -10.08
N GLY A 180 -0.73 24.00 -9.76
CA GLY A 180 -0.31 22.67 -10.10
C GLY A 180 -1.04 22.13 -11.33
N ALA A 181 -0.58 20.97 -11.83
CA ALA A 181 -1.24 20.25 -12.90
C ALA A 181 -1.81 18.90 -12.41
N ILE A 182 -2.92 18.49 -13.03
CA ILE A 182 -3.50 17.16 -12.83
C ILE A 182 -2.88 16.22 -13.87
N VAL A 183 -2.30 15.13 -13.40
CA VAL A 183 -1.77 14.05 -14.21
C VAL A 183 -2.67 12.84 -14.06
N GLU A 184 -3.24 12.37 -15.15
CA GLU A 184 -4.08 11.18 -15.15
C GLU A 184 -3.23 9.91 -15.08
N ALA A 185 -3.56 9.04 -14.14
CA ALA A 185 -3.01 7.71 -14.03
C ALA A 185 -4.07 6.66 -14.38
N ASP A 186 -3.63 5.53 -14.88
CA ASP A 186 -4.47 4.37 -15.20
C ASP A 186 -4.12 3.19 -14.31
N PHE A 187 -4.03 3.43 -13.02
CA PHE A 187 -3.55 2.43 -12.08
C PHE A 187 -4.55 2.17 -10.97
N THR A 188 -4.51 0.95 -10.46
CA THR A 188 -5.16 0.54 -9.22
C THR A 188 -4.26 -0.41 -8.43
N GLY A 189 -4.66 -0.79 -7.24
CA GLY A 189 -3.83 -1.69 -6.44
C GLY A 189 -4.52 -2.26 -5.21
N PHE A 190 -3.79 -3.18 -4.58
CA PHE A 190 -4.22 -3.93 -3.41
C PHE A 190 -3.08 -4.01 -2.40
N VAL A 191 -3.41 -3.96 -1.13
CA VAL A 191 -2.49 -4.23 -0.02
C VAL A 191 -2.98 -5.43 0.74
N MET A 192 -2.11 -6.40 1.00
CA MET A 192 -2.40 -7.58 1.80
C MET A 192 -1.22 -7.95 2.71
N PRO A 193 -1.49 -8.25 3.97
CA PRO A 193 -2.74 -8.04 4.69
C PRO A 193 -2.95 -6.57 5.06
N ASN A 194 -4.21 -6.15 5.19
CA ASN A 194 -4.55 -4.81 5.69
C ASN A 194 -4.49 -4.76 7.23
N ILE A 195 -3.36 -5.15 7.78
CA ILE A 195 -3.12 -5.29 9.22
C ILE A 195 -1.78 -4.65 9.56
N GLN A 196 -1.74 -3.88 10.63
CA GLN A 196 -0.48 -3.48 11.24
C GLN A 196 -0.04 -4.55 12.23
N PHE A 197 1.13 -5.13 12.02
CA PHE A 197 1.67 -6.19 12.87
C PHE A 197 2.14 -5.61 14.20
N ALA A 198 1.73 -6.23 15.31
CA ALA A 198 2.19 -5.86 16.64
C ALA A 198 3.71 -6.04 16.80
N ASN A 199 4.24 -7.14 16.25
CA ASN A 199 5.67 -7.35 16.11
C ASN A 199 6.07 -7.10 14.65
N PRO A 200 6.81 -6.03 14.33
CA PRO A 200 7.22 -5.72 12.97
C PRO A 200 8.00 -6.83 12.26
N LYS A 201 8.75 -7.66 13.02
CA LYS A 201 9.49 -8.79 12.45
C LYS A 201 8.59 -9.86 11.83
N ASP A 202 7.34 -9.89 12.24
CA ASP A 202 6.34 -10.80 11.68
C ASP A 202 5.66 -10.20 10.45
N ALA A 203 5.98 -8.98 10.07
CA ALA A 203 5.37 -8.35 8.92
C ALA A 203 5.77 -9.04 7.60
N LEU A 204 4.77 -9.36 6.81
CA LEU A 204 4.90 -9.81 5.44
C LEU A 204 3.76 -9.20 4.64
N TYR A 205 4.06 -8.15 3.91
CA TYR A 205 3.10 -7.49 3.04
C TYR A 205 3.30 -7.87 1.58
N LYS A 206 2.20 -8.02 0.87
CA LYS A 206 2.15 -8.10 -0.57
C LYS A 206 1.30 -6.95 -1.08
N VAL A 207 1.86 -6.13 -1.95
CA VAL A 207 1.18 -4.99 -2.56
C VAL A 207 1.24 -5.15 -4.06
N CYS A 208 0.08 -5.28 -4.67
CA CYS A 208 -0.04 -5.38 -6.12
C CYS A 208 -0.43 -4.04 -6.72
N CYS A 209 0.30 -3.61 -7.71
CA CYS A 209 -0.01 -2.47 -8.56
C CYS A 209 -0.37 -2.96 -9.95
N VAL A 210 -1.56 -2.64 -10.40
CA VAL A 210 -2.08 -3.02 -11.73
C VAL A 210 -2.24 -1.77 -12.58
N SER A 211 -1.69 -1.78 -13.77
CA SER A 211 -1.78 -0.67 -14.72
C SER A 211 -1.91 -1.17 -16.15
N THR A 212 -2.26 -0.31 -17.08
CA THR A 212 -2.17 -0.67 -18.50
C THR A 212 -0.71 -0.88 -18.90
N PHE A 213 -0.48 -1.74 -19.88
CA PHE A 213 0.88 -2.11 -20.34
C PHE A 213 1.73 -0.91 -20.80
N LYS A 214 1.07 0.16 -21.25
CA LYS A 214 1.74 1.36 -21.78
C LYS A 214 2.33 2.26 -20.70
N ARG A 215 1.97 2.06 -19.44
CA ARG A 215 2.40 2.92 -18.34
C ARG A 215 3.24 2.15 -17.32
N ASN A 216 4.25 2.80 -16.80
CA ASN A 216 5.11 2.25 -15.76
C ASN A 216 4.95 3.07 -14.50
N TYR A 217 4.66 2.37 -13.42
CA TYR A 217 4.59 2.93 -12.08
C TYR A 217 5.52 2.15 -11.16
N ASN A 218 6.18 2.86 -10.27
CA ASN A 218 6.98 2.30 -9.20
C ASN A 218 6.34 2.65 -7.86
N LEU A 219 6.33 1.69 -6.94
CA LEU A 219 5.93 1.90 -5.56
C LEU A 219 7.15 1.82 -4.66
N SER A 220 7.31 2.78 -3.78
CA SER A 220 8.23 2.72 -2.65
C SER A 220 7.46 2.75 -1.34
N PHE A 221 8.01 2.09 -0.33
CA PHE A 221 7.37 1.85 0.96
C PHE A 221 8.13 2.63 2.02
N HIS A 222 7.40 3.33 2.87
CA HIS A 222 8.01 4.25 3.80
C HIS A 222 7.50 4.08 5.23
N LYS A 223 8.41 4.31 6.18
CA LYS A 223 8.14 4.46 7.61
C LYS A 223 8.84 5.71 8.09
N GLY A 224 8.06 6.74 8.40
CA GLY A 224 8.58 8.10 8.54
C GLY A 224 9.34 8.51 7.28
N THR A 225 10.59 8.95 7.42
CA THR A 225 11.46 9.33 6.30
C THR A 225 12.19 8.16 5.65
N ASN A 226 12.18 6.98 6.27
CA ASN A 226 12.95 5.84 5.82
C ASN A 226 12.22 5.07 4.73
N GLU A 227 12.90 4.85 3.61
CA GLU A 227 12.44 3.93 2.58
C GLU A 227 12.81 2.51 2.94
N LEU A 228 11.81 1.62 2.92
CA LEU A 228 11.96 0.21 3.24
C LEU A 228 12.32 -0.60 1.99
N LYS A 229 13.19 -1.58 2.17
CA LYS A 229 13.60 -2.46 1.08
C LYS A 229 12.49 -3.44 0.73
N THR A 230 12.16 -3.49 -0.56
CA THR A 230 11.20 -4.43 -1.10
C THR A 230 11.79 -5.27 -2.21
N THR A 231 11.19 -6.42 -2.45
CA THR A 231 11.39 -7.19 -3.68
C THR A 231 10.14 -7.06 -4.54
N ASN A 232 10.30 -7.13 -5.85
CA ASN A 232 9.15 -7.09 -6.75
C ASN A 232 9.22 -8.18 -7.82
N ALA A 233 8.04 -8.54 -8.30
CA ALA A 233 7.86 -9.40 -9.46
C ALA A 233 6.83 -8.78 -10.40
N CYS A 234 7.13 -8.83 -11.67
CA CYS A 234 6.27 -8.28 -12.71
C CYS A 234 5.63 -9.41 -13.49
N ARG A 235 4.32 -9.31 -13.66
CA ARG A 235 3.54 -10.18 -14.54
C ARG A 235 2.96 -9.35 -15.67
N ASN A 236 3.30 -9.74 -16.89
CA ASN A 236 2.72 -9.15 -18.09
C ASN A 236 1.84 -10.22 -18.76
N LYS A 237 0.64 -9.84 -19.17
CA LYS A 237 -0.19 -10.70 -20.00
C LYS A 237 -0.12 -10.21 -21.45
N ASN A 238 0.33 -11.09 -22.34
CA ASN A 238 0.44 -10.81 -23.77
C ASN A 238 -0.90 -11.02 -24.48
N ASN A 239 -1.93 -10.27 -24.10
CA ASN A 239 -3.24 -10.32 -24.71
C ASN A 239 -3.64 -8.94 -25.26
N GLU A 240 -4.71 -8.86 -26.03
CA GLU A 240 -5.29 -7.61 -26.54
C GLU A 240 -5.62 -6.59 -25.45
N TYR A 241 -5.85 -7.06 -24.22
CA TYR A 241 -5.98 -6.26 -23.01
C TYR A 241 -4.65 -6.22 -22.26
N ALA A 242 -3.68 -5.52 -22.82
CA ALA A 242 -2.34 -5.45 -22.25
C ALA A 242 -2.32 -4.70 -20.92
N TYR A 243 -2.35 -5.43 -19.82
CA TYR A 243 -2.11 -4.87 -18.49
C TYR A 243 -0.80 -5.41 -17.89
N LYS A 244 -0.30 -4.68 -16.92
CA LYS A 244 0.90 -5.01 -16.17
C LYS A 244 0.55 -5.05 -14.68
N ALA A 245 0.82 -6.17 -14.04
CA ALA A 245 0.72 -6.31 -12.60
C ALA A 245 2.12 -6.45 -12.00
N VAL A 246 2.45 -5.60 -11.05
CA VAL A 246 3.69 -5.65 -10.29
C VAL A 246 3.36 -5.88 -8.84
N THR A 247 3.82 -7.01 -8.30
CA THR A 247 3.66 -7.35 -6.90
C THR A 247 4.94 -7.03 -6.14
N TYR A 248 4.82 -6.21 -5.13
CA TYR A 248 5.89 -5.87 -4.19
C TYR A 248 5.74 -6.70 -2.93
N SER A 249 6.87 -7.15 -2.39
CA SER A 249 6.95 -7.87 -1.13
C SER A 249 7.79 -7.07 -0.15
N LEU A 250 7.23 -6.79 1.02
CA LEU A 250 7.92 -6.19 2.15
C LEU A 250 7.90 -7.18 3.32
N GLU A 251 9.08 -7.50 3.85
CA GLU A 251 9.25 -8.44 4.95
C GLU A 251 9.96 -7.76 6.13
N GLY A 252 9.55 -8.09 7.35
CA GLY A 252 10.28 -7.76 8.57
C GLY A 252 10.09 -6.34 9.11
N ASP A 253 9.23 -5.53 8.52
CA ASP A 253 8.83 -4.23 9.09
C ASP A 253 7.42 -3.82 8.65
N ASN A 254 6.78 -2.95 9.43
CA ASN A 254 5.56 -2.28 9.04
C ASN A 254 5.89 -1.04 8.21
N PHE A 255 5.06 -0.72 7.23
CA PHE A 255 5.13 0.55 6.52
C PHE A 255 3.94 1.45 6.89
N GLU A 256 4.09 2.74 6.70
CA GLU A 256 3.09 3.74 7.05
C GLU A 256 2.41 4.31 5.81
N TYR A 257 3.16 4.48 4.74
CA TYR A 257 2.65 5.00 3.47
C TYR A 257 3.44 4.48 2.28
N LEU A 258 2.83 4.61 1.12
CA LEU A 258 3.40 4.28 -0.18
C LEU A 258 3.58 5.57 -0.98
N VAL A 259 4.65 5.64 -1.76
CA VAL A 259 4.81 6.66 -2.80
C VAL A 259 4.72 5.98 -4.15
N LEU A 260 3.72 6.38 -4.92
CA LEU A 260 3.61 6.03 -6.33
C LEU A 260 4.40 7.05 -7.14
N LYS A 261 5.19 6.55 -8.08
CA LYS A 261 5.97 7.37 -9.02
C LYS A 261 5.72 6.88 -10.45
N ASP A 262 5.38 7.80 -11.34
CA ASP A 262 5.27 7.49 -12.76
C ASP A 262 6.59 7.65 -13.52
N ALA A 263 6.58 7.35 -14.82
CA ALA A 263 7.78 7.45 -15.67
C ALA A 263 8.28 8.91 -15.88
N ASN A 264 7.45 9.89 -15.58
CA ASN A 264 7.78 11.32 -15.68
C ASN A 264 8.14 11.92 -14.32
N GLU A 265 8.43 11.07 -13.32
CA GLU A 265 8.77 11.47 -11.97
C GLU A 265 7.64 12.14 -11.17
N ASN A 266 6.39 12.13 -11.67
CA ASN A 266 5.25 12.60 -10.90
C ASN A 266 4.99 11.65 -9.74
N GLN A 267 4.73 12.20 -8.55
CA GLN A 267 4.59 11.43 -7.33
C GLN A 267 3.24 11.66 -6.68
N GLY A 268 2.76 10.65 -5.98
CA GLY A 268 1.58 10.74 -5.15
C GLY A 268 1.65 9.76 -3.98
N VAL A 269 1.17 10.19 -2.84
CA VAL A 269 1.19 9.40 -1.60
C VAL A 269 -0.12 8.65 -1.40
N LEU A 270 0.01 7.39 -1.00
CA LEU A 270 -1.07 6.49 -0.60
C LEU A 270 -0.86 6.06 0.84
N ILE A 271 -1.87 6.22 1.67
CA ILE A 271 -1.83 5.86 3.08
C ILE A 271 -2.89 4.79 3.36
N PRO A 272 -2.49 3.52 3.55
CA PRO A 272 -3.42 2.48 3.97
C PRO A 272 -3.94 2.73 5.39
N LYS A 273 -5.19 2.37 5.62
CA LYS A 273 -5.79 2.34 6.96
C LYS A 273 -5.71 0.94 7.51
N PHE A 274 -4.61 0.64 8.16
CA PHE A 274 -4.39 -0.67 8.74
C PHE A 274 -5.28 -0.92 9.97
N SER A 275 -5.81 -2.14 10.08
CA SER A 275 -6.40 -2.60 11.32
C SER A 275 -5.28 -2.97 12.30
N VAL A 276 -5.38 -2.48 13.53
CA VAL A 276 -4.46 -2.87 14.60
C VAL A 276 -5.02 -4.11 15.28
N GLN A 277 -4.25 -5.18 15.33
CA GLN A 277 -4.61 -6.40 16.03
C GLN A 277 -3.63 -6.70 17.15
N GLN A 278 -4.15 -7.12 18.29
CA GLN A 278 -3.34 -7.69 19.36
C GLN A 278 -3.22 -9.19 19.09
N ASN A 279 -2.06 -9.62 18.62
CA ASN A 279 -1.79 -11.02 18.32
C ASN A 279 -1.23 -11.71 19.56
N THR A 280 -2.11 -12.20 20.42
CA THR A 280 -1.75 -12.83 21.72
C THR A 280 -2.20 -14.28 21.83
N GLU A 281 -3.03 -14.74 20.89
CA GLU A 281 -3.59 -16.08 20.91
C GLU A 281 -2.58 -17.12 20.40
N GLN A 282 -2.55 -18.28 21.04
CA GLN A 282 -1.69 -19.39 20.63
C GLN A 282 -2.48 -20.38 19.78
N PHE A 283 -1.85 -20.83 18.70
CA PHE A 283 -2.42 -21.82 17.80
C PHE A 283 -1.55 -23.07 17.74
N LYS A 284 -2.21 -24.22 17.60
CA LYS A 284 -1.57 -25.49 17.22
C LYS A 284 -2.12 -25.94 15.88
N ILE A 285 -1.24 -26.26 14.97
CA ILE A 285 -1.57 -26.62 13.60
C ILE A 285 -0.96 -27.99 13.30
N ALA A 286 -1.77 -28.89 12.81
CA ALA A 286 -1.31 -30.23 12.38
C ALA A 286 -1.51 -30.34 10.85
N ILE A 287 -0.44 -30.72 10.14
CA ILE A 287 -0.44 -30.85 8.69
C ILE A 287 -0.08 -32.28 8.29
N ASP A 288 -1.01 -32.97 7.66
CA ASP A 288 -0.76 -34.24 6.98
C ASP A 288 -0.63 -33.99 5.47
N LEU A 289 0.60 -34.00 5.00
CA LEU A 289 0.92 -33.84 3.59
C LEU A 289 0.89 -35.20 2.90
N GLY A 290 -0.28 -35.64 2.46
CA GLY A 290 -0.45 -36.87 1.71
C GLY A 290 -0.05 -36.73 0.24
N THR A 291 0.09 -37.85 -0.47
CA THR A 291 0.41 -37.86 -1.91
C THR A 291 -0.76 -37.36 -2.75
N SER A 292 -1.96 -37.77 -2.40
CA SER A 292 -3.19 -37.42 -3.12
C SER A 292 -3.93 -36.29 -2.48
N ASN A 293 -3.96 -36.24 -1.15
CA ASN A 293 -4.67 -35.22 -0.37
C ASN A 293 -3.79 -34.67 0.73
N THR A 294 -3.95 -33.40 1.02
CA THR A 294 -3.37 -32.74 2.18
C THR A 294 -4.49 -32.42 3.17
N HIS A 295 -4.29 -32.74 4.43
CA HIS A 295 -5.19 -32.37 5.50
C HIS A 295 -4.50 -31.42 6.47
N VAL A 296 -5.25 -30.45 6.97
CA VAL A 296 -4.75 -29.48 7.94
C VAL A 296 -5.82 -29.28 9.01
N GLU A 297 -5.40 -29.41 10.25
CA GLU A 297 -6.21 -29.08 11.41
C GLU A 297 -5.61 -27.91 12.19
N VAL A 298 -6.49 -27.10 12.75
CA VAL A 298 -6.14 -25.93 13.54
C VAL A 298 -6.89 -25.99 14.85
N MET A 299 -6.20 -25.68 15.93
CA MET A 299 -6.74 -25.57 17.28
C MET A 299 -6.21 -24.29 17.91
N LYS A 300 -7.11 -23.49 18.45
CA LYS A 300 -6.78 -22.33 19.26
C LYS A 300 -6.61 -22.75 20.70
N ASN A 301 -5.66 -22.14 21.42
CA ASN A 301 -5.45 -22.46 22.84
C ASN A 301 -6.74 -22.23 23.65
N GLY A 302 -7.09 -23.21 24.46
CA GLY A 302 -8.34 -23.22 25.23
C GLY A 302 -9.50 -23.94 24.54
N GLU A 303 -9.38 -24.32 23.28
CA GLU A 303 -10.34 -25.21 22.61
C GLU A 303 -10.08 -26.66 23.00
N SER A 304 -11.13 -27.44 23.10
CA SER A 304 -11.06 -28.88 23.46
C SER A 304 -10.84 -29.77 22.23
N GLU A 305 -11.11 -29.28 21.04
CA GLU A 305 -11.06 -30.02 19.79
C GLU A 305 -10.40 -29.19 18.68
N SER A 306 -9.70 -29.88 17.78
CA SER A 306 -9.17 -29.29 16.55
C SER A 306 -10.24 -29.26 15.46
N HIS A 307 -10.12 -28.34 14.55
CA HIS A 307 -11.02 -28.21 13.40
C HIS A 307 -10.22 -28.25 12.11
N ALA A 308 -10.82 -28.88 11.08
CA ALA A 308 -10.24 -28.81 9.74
C ALA A 308 -10.10 -27.35 9.29
N LEU A 309 -8.96 -26.99 8.77
CA LEU A 309 -8.71 -25.64 8.28
C LEU A 309 -9.74 -25.26 7.22
N SER A 310 -10.40 -24.15 7.45
CA SER A 310 -11.22 -23.45 6.45
C SER A 310 -10.62 -22.07 6.20
N TYR A 311 -10.59 -21.64 4.96
CA TYR A 311 -10.00 -20.36 4.56
C TYR A 311 -10.95 -19.65 3.59
N GLY A 312 -11.27 -18.42 3.88
CA GLY A 312 -12.18 -17.61 3.09
C GLY A 312 -11.74 -16.15 3.03
N ILE A 313 -12.57 -15.30 2.43
CA ILE A 313 -12.26 -13.88 2.27
C ILE A 313 -11.97 -13.15 3.59
N LYS A 314 -12.59 -13.60 4.68
CA LYS A 314 -12.36 -13.05 6.03
C LYS A 314 -10.95 -13.33 6.55
N ASP A 315 -10.32 -14.39 6.06
CA ASP A 315 -8.97 -14.79 6.43
C ASP A 315 -7.92 -14.12 5.52
N CYS A 316 -8.36 -13.35 4.53
CA CYS A 316 -7.51 -12.61 3.61
C CYS A 316 -7.89 -11.12 3.65
N PRO A 317 -7.39 -10.36 4.64
CA PRO A 317 -7.71 -8.95 4.79
C PRO A 317 -7.07 -8.14 3.67
N LEU A 318 -7.74 -8.07 2.55
CA LEU A 318 -7.31 -7.38 1.34
C LEU A 318 -7.84 -5.94 1.35
N ALA A 319 -6.94 -4.96 1.34
CA ALA A 319 -7.30 -3.56 1.12
C ALA A 319 -7.26 -3.24 -0.37
N LYS A 320 -8.42 -3.16 -1.00
CA LYS A 320 -8.56 -2.70 -2.39
C LYS A 320 -8.54 -1.18 -2.43
N MET A 321 -7.87 -0.58 -3.41
CA MET A 321 -7.84 0.87 -3.60
C MET A 321 -9.17 1.44 -4.07
N PHE A 322 -9.93 0.68 -4.85
CA PHE A 322 -11.19 1.13 -5.43
C PHE A 322 -12.40 0.56 -4.67
N GLN A 323 -13.51 1.27 -4.75
CA GLN A 323 -14.80 0.74 -4.33
C GLN A 323 -15.37 -0.10 -5.47
N THR A 324 -15.84 -1.30 -5.16
CA THR A 324 -16.60 -2.14 -6.11
C THR A 324 -17.91 -1.46 -6.49
N SER A 325 -17.87 -0.61 -7.48
CA SER A 325 -19.06 -0.05 -8.12
C SER A 325 -19.02 -0.34 -9.62
N SER A 326 -20.13 -0.67 -10.14
CA SER A 326 -20.47 -1.35 -11.38
C SER A 326 -20.01 -0.72 -12.72
N ASP A 327 -19.15 0.27 -12.77
CA ASP A 327 -18.94 1.04 -14.02
C ASP A 327 -17.47 1.33 -14.35
N ASP A 328 -16.52 0.59 -13.81
CA ASP A 328 -15.11 0.89 -14.03
C ASP A 328 -14.47 -0.07 -15.02
N ILE A 329 -13.74 0.48 -16.00
CA ILE A 329 -12.88 -0.26 -16.94
C ILE A 329 -11.94 -1.23 -16.20
N PHE A 330 -11.52 -0.87 -14.98
CA PHE A 330 -10.71 -1.75 -14.13
C PHE A 330 -11.50 -2.89 -13.51
N ASN A 331 -12.79 -2.73 -13.23
CA ASN A 331 -13.62 -3.85 -12.77
C ASN A 331 -13.72 -4.92 -13.85
N ASP A 332 -13.95 -4.53 -15.12
CA ASP A 332 -13.98 -5.48 -16.23
C ASP A 332 -12.66 -6.20 -16.40
N LEU A 333 -11.53 -5.49 -16.30
CA LEU A 333 -10.20 -6.08 -16.38
C LEU A 333 -9.89 -6.99 -15.19
N LEU A 334 -10.28 -6.60 -13.99
CA LEU A 334 -10.03 -7.33 -12.77
C LEU A 334 -10.95 -8.54 -12.64
N GLU A 335 -12.23 -8.41 -13.00
CA GLU A 335 -13.20 -9.50 -13.02
C GLU A 335 -12.89 -10.53 -14.13
N GLN A 336 -12.63 -10.09 -15.35
CA GLN A 336 -12.31 -10.98 -16.46
C GLN A 336 -11.01 -11.75 -16.27
N GLU A 337 -10.04 -11.15 -15.60
CA GLU A 337 -8.73 -11.73 -15.37
C GLU A 337 -8.56 -12.35 -13.99
N GLY A 338 -9.55 -12.21 -13.12
CA GLY A 338 -9.55 -12.77 -11.79
C GLY A 338 -8.40 -12.28 -10.91
N LEU A 339 -7.93 -11.05 -11.11
CA LEU A 339 -6.75 -10.51 -10.42
C LEU A 339 -7.01 -10.17 -8.95
N GLU A 340 -8.25 -9.85 -8.60
CA GLU A 340 -8.57 -9.40 -7.25
C GLU A 340 -8.50 -10.51 -6.22
N GLU A 341 -9.39 -11.47 -6.35
CA GLU A 341 -9.60 -12.51 -5.35
C GLU A 341 -8.66 -13.68 -5.60
N TYR A 342 -8.42 -13.99 -6.86
CA TYR A 342 -7.71 -15.18 -7.25
C TYR A 342 -6.20 -15.10 -7.07
N ASP A 343 -5.62 -13.91 -6.97
CA ASP A 343 -4.21 -13.76 -6.65
C ASP A 343 -3.91 -14.05 -5.17
N PHE A 344 -4.92 -13.90 -4.31
CA PHE A 344 -4.77 -14.00 -2.87
C PHE A 344 -5.59 -15.13 -2.22
N LEU A 345 -6.56 -15.68 -2.95
CA LEU A 345 -7.41 -16.76 -2.50
C LEU A 345 -7.30 -17.97 -3.44
N PRO A 346 -7.41 -19.18 -2.90
CA PRO A 346 -7.54 -20.36 -3.76
C PRO A 346 -8.76 -20.21 -4.66
N PHE A 347 -8.59 -20.52 -5.96
CA PHE A 347 -9.61 -20.25 -6.97
C PHE A 347 -10.94 -20.92 -6.70
N ILE A 348 -10.99 -22.06 -6.07
CA ILE A 348 -12.25 -22.68 -5.72
C ILE A 348 -12.39 -22.83 -4.26
N LEU A 349 -13.26 -22.13 -3.93
CA LEU A 349 -13.92 -22.10 -2.69
C LEU A 349 -15.08 -23.07 -2.82
N GLY A 350 -15.31 -23.91 -1.85
CA GLY A 350 -16.47 -24.79 -1.82
C GLY A 350 -17.78 -24.02 -1.98
N GLU A 351 -18.89 -24.72 -1.89
CA GLU A 351 -20.24 -24.15 -2.06
C GLU A 351 -20.53 -22.94 -1.17
N ASP A 352 -19.83 -22.83 -0.04
CA ASP A 352 -19.98 -21.73 0.93
C ASP A 352 -18.99 -20.57 0.71
N SER A 353 -18.38 -20.46 -0.45
CA SER A 353 -17.29 -19.51 -0.73
C SER A 353 -16.12 -19.63 0.25
N MET A 354 -15.81 -20.83 0.70
CA MET A 354 -14.71 -21.15 1.60
C MET A 354 -13.90 -22.33 1.08
N PHE A 355 -12.58 -22.16 1.08
CA PHE A 355 -11.66 -23.26 0.82
C PHE A 355 -11.54 -24.12 2.09
N LYS A 356 -11.79 -25.42 1.97
CA LYS A 356 -11.79 -26.34 3.10
C LYS A 356 -10.79 -27.48 2.90
N PHE A 357 -10.18 -27.92 3.99
CA PHE A 357 -9.38 -29.12 4.02
C PHE A 357 -10.22 -30.33 4.48
N PRO A 358 -9.93 -31.54 4.02
CA PRO A 358 -8.80 -31.93 3.16
C PRO A 358 -8.96 -31.47 1.70
N THR A 359 -7.81 -31.08 1.11
CA THR A 359 -7.74 -30.73 -0.30
C THR A 359 -6.82 -31.69 -1.06
N ARG A 360 -6.88 -31.71 -2.38
CA ARG A 360 -5.94 -32.50 -3.19
C ARG A 360 -4.55 -31.88 -3.14
N THR A 361 -3.52 -32.72 -3.07
CA THR A 361 -2.11 -32.30 -3.17
C THR A 361 -1.73 -32.11 -4.65
N VAL A 362 -2.29 -31.08 -5.26
CA VAL A 362 -2.20 -30.79 -6.68
C VAL A 362 -2.04 -29.30 -6.89
N LEU A 363 -1.21 -28.91 -7.85
CA LEU A 363 -1.11 -27.52 -8.30
C LEU A 363 -1.86 -27.35 -9.60
N SER A 364 -2.65 -26.29 -9.75
CA SER A 364 -3.08 -25.86 -11.06
C SER A 364 -1.95 -25.09 -11.75
N HIS A 365 -1.90 -25.20 -13.04
CA HIS A 365 -0.86 -24.57 -13.85
C HIS A 365 -1.51 -23.47 -14.68
N ALA A 366 -1.30 -22.22 -14.30
CA ALA A 366 -1.71 -21.12 -15.15
C ALA A 366 -0.81 -21.04 -16.39
N LYS A 367 -1.42 -20.86 -17.56
CA LYS A 367 -0.71 -20.76 -18.83
C LYS A 367 0.25 -19.55 -18.80
N GLY A 368 1.50 -19.77 -19.19
CA GLY A 368 2.51 -18.71 -19.27
C GLY A 368 3.40 -18.53 -18.05
N ILE A 369 3.24 -19.35 -17.02
CA ILE A 369 4.17 -19.33 -15.87
C ILE A 369 5.47 -20.02 -16.25
N ASP A 370 6.58 -19.31 -16.15
CA ASP A 370 7.91 -19.89 -16.26
C ASP A 370 8.35 -20.49 -14.92
N TRP A 371 8.10 -21.78 -14.77
CA TRP A 371 8.47 -22.56 -13.58
C TRP A 371 10.00 -22.67 -13.35
N ASN A 372 10.82 -22.18 -14.29
CA ASN A 372 12.27 -22.12 -14.11
C ASN A 372 12.72 -20.90 -13.30
N LYS A 373 11.87 -19.90 -13.19
CA LYS A 373 12.12 -18.74 -12.31
C LYS A 373 11.75 -19.08 -10.88
N LYS A 374 12.33 -18.35 -9.93
CA LYS A 374 11.91 -18.42 -8.53
C LYS A 374 10.46 -17.92 -8.46
N ILE A 375 9.56 -18.82 -8.09
CA ILE A 375 8.15 -18.52 -7.97
C ILE A 375 7.88 -18.23 -6.48
N VAL A 376 7.30 -17.07 -6.22
CA VAL A 376 6.89 -16.68 -4.89
C VAL A 376 5.36 -16.71 -4.83
N PRO A 377 4.74 -17.25 -3.78
CA PRO A 377 3.30 -17.17 -3.60
C PRO A 377 2.81 -15.73 -3.78
N TYR A 378 1.65 -15.55 -4.41
CA TYR A 378 1.07 -14.27 -4.84
C TYR A 378 1.72 -13.58 -6.05
N GLU A 379 2.84 -14.04 -6.54
CA GLU A 379 3.35 -13.67 -7.87
C GLU A 379 2.68 -14.48 -8.97
N LEU A 380 2.03 -15.57 -8.58
CA LEU A 380 1.24 -16.42 -9.46
C LEU A 380 -0.21 -15.91 -9.50
N VAL A 381 -0.77 -15.86 -10.67
CA VAL A 381 -2.22 -15.76 -10.83
C VAL A 381 -2.83 -17.04 -10.31
N ASN A 382 -3.70 -16.89 -9.35
CA ASN A 382 -4.35 -17.98 -8.65
C ASN A 382 -3.40 -18.74 -7.74
N ILE A 383 -3.70 -18.75 -6.47
CA ILE A 383 -3.04 -19.69 -5.57
C ILE A 383 -3.30 -21.07 -6.15
N PRO A 384 -2.24 -21.82 -6.49
CA PRO A 384 -2.37 -22.95 -7.38
C PRO A 384 -2.85 -24.22 -6.69
N PHE A 385 -3.79 -24.10 -5.75
CA PHE A 385 -4.46 -25.29 -5.23
C PHE A 385 -5.53 -25.74 -6.22
N ALA A 386 -5.18 -26.72 -7.05
CA ALA A 386 -6.21 -27.39 -7.82
C ALA A 386 -6.85 -28.46 -6.95
N TYR A 387 -8.11 -28.48 -6.90
CA TYR A 387 -8.79 -29.41 -6.11
C TYR A 387 -9.87 -30.09 -6.83
N ASN A 388 -10.90 -29.76 -7.14
CA ASN A 388 -11.92 -30.56 -7.78
C ASN A 388 -12.14 -30.21 -9.26
N LYS A 389 -12.83 -31.10 -9.93
CA LYS A 389 -13.28 -30.85 -11.29
C LYS A 389 -13.91 -29.47 -11.41
N ARG A 390 -13.42 -28.74 -12.31
CA ARG A 390 -13.68 -27.44 -12.63
C ARG A 390 -14.90 -27.12 -13.39
N VAL A 391 -15.50 -26.03 -13.07
CA VAL A 391 -16.41 -25.32 -13.95
C VAL A 391 -15.76 -23.96 -14.18
N GLY A 392 -15.39 -23.70 -15.44
CA GLY A 392 -15.04 -22.35 -15.86
C GLY A 392 -13.59 -21.91 -15.93
N LEU A 393 -12.61 -22.77 -15.71
CA LEU A 393 -11.23 -22.42 -16.05
C LEU A 393 -10.86 -22.86 -17.45
N ASP A 394 -9.91 -22.16 -18.05
CA ASP A 394 -9.46 -22.41 -19.39
C ASP A 394 -9.01 -23.87 -19.54
N TYR A 395 -9.53 -24.56 -20.54
CA TYR A 395 -9.30 -25.99 -20.82
C TYR A 395 -7.82 -26.37 -21.03
N ASN A 396 -6.94 -25.40 -20.97
CA ASN A 396 -5.50 -25.56 -21.21
C ASN A 396 -4.67 -25.76 -19.94
N ASP A 397 -5.30 -25.72 -18.77
CA ASP A 397 -4.57 -25.95 -17.52
C ASP A 397 -4.43 -27.45 -17.24
N THR A 398 -3.22 -27.94 -17.25
CA THR A 398 -2.88 -29.29 -16.80
C THR A 398 -2.53 -29.27 -15.33
N PRO A 399 -3.38 -29.84 -14.46
CA PRO A 399 -3.04 -29.97 -13.04
C PRO A 399 -1.76 -30.78 -12.88
N LYS A 400 -0.88 -30.36 -11.99
CA LYS A 400 0.33 -31.11 -11.59
C LYS A 400 0.02 -31.90 -10.35
N ASP A 401 -0.17 -33.19 -10.52
CA ASP A 401 -0.32 -34.18 -9.44
C ASP A 401 1.03 -34.83 -9.06
N ASN A 402 1.01 -35.72 -8.09
CA ASN A 402 2.21 -36.41 -7.59
C ASN A 402 3.37 -35.47 -7.18
N ILE A 403 3.09 -34.22 -6.90
CA ILE A 403 4.11 -33.20 -6.62
C ILE A 403 5.01 -33.56 -5.45
N LYS A 404 4.51 -34.35 -4.49
CA LYS A 404 5.27 -34.83 -3.34
C LYS A 404 6.47 -35.70 -3.74
N TRP A 405 6.37 -36.42 -4.84
CA TRP A 405 7.38 -37.37 -5.31
C TRP A 405 8.16 -36.88 -6.53
N GLY A 406 7.94 -35.64 -6.94
CA GLY A 406 8.62 -35.03 -8.06
C GLY A 406 10.15 -35.10 -7.94
N LYS A 407 10.85 -35.20 -9.07
CA LYS A 407 12.31 -35.24 -9.18
C LYS A 407 12.82 -34.06 -9.98
N GLY A 408 14.02 -33.60 -9.66
CA GLY A 408 14.63 -32.48 -10.40
C GLY A 408 13.81 -31.20 -10.35
N LEU A 409 13.43 -30.65 -11.50
CA LEU A 409 12.62 -29.43 -11.60
C LEU A 409 11.24 -29.56 -10.94
N GLU A 410 10.70 -30.77 -10.87
CA GLU A 410 9.39 -31.02 -10.26
C GLU A 410 9.40 -30.83 -8.74
N GLN A 411 10.56 -30.83 -8.08
CA GLN A 411 10.67 -30.51 -6.66
C GLN A 411 10.19 -29.08 -6.33
N ARG A 412 10.18 -28.20 -7.31
CA ARG A 412 9.64 -26.82 -7.14
C ARG A 412 8.15 -26.82 -6.89
N TYR A 413 7.41 -27.76 -7.47
CA TYR A 413 5.95 -27.81 -7.29
C TYR A 413 5.56 -28.01 -5.83
N ILE A 414 6.22 -28.95 -5.15
CA ILE A 414 5.95 -29.17 -3.73
C ILE A 414 6.34 -27.96 -2.89
N SER A 415 7.44 -27.29 -3.22
CA SER A 415 7.85 -26.07 -2.52
C SER A 415 6.81 -24.96 -2.66
N VAL A 416 6.32 -24.73 -3.87
CA VAL A 416 5.25 -23.73 -4.13
C VAL A 416 3.97 -24.10 -3.39
N PHE A 417 3.58 -25.37 -3.38
CA PHE A 417 2.41 -25.84 -2.64
C PHE A 417 2.54 -25.57 -1.15
N ILE A 418 3.69 -25.90 -0.57
CA ILE A 418 3.95 -25.65 0.86
C ILE A 418 4.00 -24.16 1.15
N ASP A 419 4.66 -23.36 0.33
CA ASP A 419 4.74 -21.91 0.52
C ASP A 419 3.35 -21.26 0.48
N CYS A 420 2.48 -21.67 -0.45
CA CYS A 420 1.08 -21.23 -0.49
C CYS A 420 0.30 -21.65 0.75
N LEU A 421 0.48 -22.90 1.19
CA LEU A 421 -0.15 -23.41 2.41
C LEU A 421 0.29 -22.63 3.64
N MET A 422 1.58 -22.40 3.80
CA MET A 422 2.12 -21.64 4.92
C MET A 422 1.61 -20.21 4.96
N LEU A 423 1.45 -19.60 3.80
CA LEU A 423 0.92 -18.26 3.67
C LEU A 423 -0.55 -18.17 4.06
N MET A 424 -1.36 -19.16 3.66
CA MET A 424 -2.74 -19.28 4.11
C MET A 424 -2.85 -19.47 5.62
N LEU A 425 -2.03 -20.35 6.17
CA LEU A 425 -1.98 -20.60 7.63
C LEU A 425 -1.58 -19.35 8.39
N ARG A 426 -0.55 -18.65 7.91
CA ARG A 426 -0.11 -17.39 8.49
C ARG A 426 -1.24 -16.36 8.52
N ASN A 427 -1.93 -16.16 7.40
CA ASN A 427 -3.06 -15.24 7.33
C ASN A 427 -4.18 -15.67 8.27
N LYS A 428 -4.51 -16.95 8.30
CA LYS A 428 -5.52 -17.50 9.21
C LYS A 428 -5.20 -17.21 10.67
N VAL A 429 -3.97 -17.47 11.09
CA VAL A 429 -3.51 -17.23 12.46
C VAL A 429 -3.61 -15.74 12.79
N ILE A 430 -3.03 -14.88 11.96
CA ILE A 430 -2.98 -13.43 12.21
C ILE A 430 -4.39 -12.84 12.27
N THR A 431 -5.26 -13.17 11.33
CA THR A 431 -6.63 -12.61 11.28
C THR A 431 -7.50 -13.07 12.42
N ASN A 432 -7.13 -14.17 13.06
CA ASN A 432 -7.82 -14.69 14.26
C ASN A 432 -7.09 -14.34 15.57
N GLY A 433 -6.21 -13.34 15.55
CA GLY A 433 -5.53 -12.82 16.75
C GLY A 433 -4.35 -13.68 17.23
N GLY A 434 -3.84 -14.58 16.39
CA GLY A 434 -2.75 -15.48 16.73
C GLY A 434 -1.38 -14.82 16.72
N ASP A 435 -0.55 -15.22 17.68
CA ASP A 435 0.87 -14.89 17.73
C ASP A 435 1.65 -15.93 16.91
N LEU A 436 2.31 -15.48 15.86
CA LEU A 436 3.09 -16.35 14.97
C LEU A 436 4.28 -17.00 15.70
N GLN A 437 4.86 -16.32 16.69
CA GLN A 437 6.00 -16.82 17.43
C GLN A 437 5.61 -17.93 18.41
N GLN A 438 4.36 -17.92 18.86
CA GLN A 438 3.79 -18.91 19.77
C GLN A 438 2.92 -19.96 19.07
N THR A 439 2.86 -19.93 17.74
CA THR A 439 2.11 -20.91 16.95
C THR A 439 2.98 -22.14 16.69
N GLU A 440 2.48 -23.30 17.10
CA GLU A 440 3.15 -24.58 16.92
C GLU A 440 2.63 -25.27 15.65
N ILE A 441 3.54 -25.75 14.80
CA ILE A 441 3.19 -26.53 13.59
C ILE A 441 3.78 -27.92 13.69
N THR A 442 2.91 -28.92 13.60
CA THR A 442 3.28 -30.34 13.56
C THR A 442 3.07 -30.89 12.16
N TRP A 443 4.12 -31.44 11.58
CA TRP A 443 4.09 -32.07 10.25
C TRP A 443 4.09 -33.58 10.35
N PHE A 444 3.19 -34.20 9.61
CA PHE A 444 3.19 -35.65 9.40
C PHE A 444 3.76 -35.95 8.01
N TYR A 445 4.75 -36.84 7.99
CA TYR A 445 5.35 -37.34 6.76
C TYR A 445 5.56 -38.85 6.81
N PRO A 446 5.51 -39.56 5.68
CA PRO A 446 5.69 -41.01 5.66
C PRO A 446 7.09 -41.42 6.14
N ILE A 447 7.16 -42.46 6.89
CA ILE A 447 8.42 -43.07 7.38
C ILE A 447 9.35 -43.46 6.20
N SER A 448 8.77 -43.78 5.05
CA SER A 448 9.51 -44.07 3.80
C SER A 448 10.20 -42.86 3.16
N MET A 449 10.01 -41.66 3.68
CA MET A 449 10.66 -40.46 3.16
C MET A 449 12.13 -40.45 3.55
N SER A 450 13.04 -40.39 2.57
CA SER A 450 14.47 -40.37 2.88
C SER A 450 14.87 -39.12 3.65
N PRO A 451 15.88 -39.22 4.55
CA PRO A 451 16.37 -38.05 5.32
C PRO A 451 16.75 -36.88 4.44
N LYS A 452 17.27 -37.16 3.24
CA LYS A 452 17.62 -36.13 2.28
C LYS A 452 16.38 -35.34 1.78
N ARG A 453 15.24 -36.01 1.58
CA ARG A 453 13.97 -35.35 1.20
C ARG A 453 13.35 -34.59 2.36
N VAL A 454 13.40 -35.12 3.55
CA VAL A 454 12.93 -34.43 4.77
C VAL A 454 13.72 -33.14 4.99
N ASN A 455 15.03 -33.17 4.75
CA ASN A 455 15.89 -32.00 4.91
C ASN A 455 15.77 -30.95 3.81
N HIS A 456 15.26 -31.35 2.63
CA HIS A 456 14.97 -30.42 1.52
C HIS A 456 13.53 -29.92 1.49
N THR A 457 12.69 -30.37 2.38
CA THR A 457 11.35 -29.78 2.56
C THR A 457 11.56 -28.43 3.25
N PRO A 458 11.12 -27.29 2.66
CA PRO A 458 11.51 -25.94 3.09
C PRO A 458 10.99 -25.51 4.47
N VAL A 459 10.49 -26.44 5.26
CA VAL A 459 9.90 -26.22 6.59
C VAL A 459 10.94 -25.96 7.69
N ARG A 460 12.21 -26.36 7.50
CA ARG A 460 13.22 -26.28 8.58
C ARG A 460 13.81 -24.89 8.81
N ASP A 461 13.75 -24.00 7.84
CA ASP A 461 14.46 -22.70 7.91
C ASP A 461 13.52 -21.49 8.02
N LYS A 462 12.22 -21.71 8.18
CA LYS A 462 11.25 -20.63 8.36
C LYS A 462 10.63 -20.73 9.76
N LYS A 463 11.45 -20.45 10.78
CA LYS A 463 10.96 -20.05 12.10
C LYS A 463 10.65 -18.57 12.09
#